data_d08d0636be9a8f8b4b68ebfdbd7eaf12
#
_entry.id   d08d0636be9a8f8b4b68ebfdbd7eaf12
#
_cell.length_a   1.000
_cell.length_b   1.000
_cell.length_c   1.000
_cell.angle_alpha   90.00
_cell.angle_beta   90.00
_cell.angle_gamma   90.00
#
_symmetry.space_group_name_H-M   'P 1'
#
loop_
_entity.id
_entity.type
_entity.pdbx_description
1 polymer ?
#
loop_
_entity_poly.entity_id
_entity_poly.type
_entity_poly.pdbx_seq_one_letter_code
_entity_poly.pdbx_strand_id
1 'polypeptide(L)'
;PSRMARAKEQGFDVDNPVYHGSHDFGENIDLGQYGSGEGGEGYGYGFHVSKSKNTADNYSESLKSFTVDGDKVYANDNRFNILQMLNDNGLDDSRKILKEVIDQNPDLPFPKERLILLEDLANKSITYQEIPKKTYELYIPKNDRFIDFSKPLIKQSKFVRGVLDNHPDMKFDDNMSGESIYYDLAKELGGEFGGDLAASNSLNSLGIKGIKYIDDLAAGYYGNTTKKQK
;
A
#
# COMPACT_ATOMS: atom_id res chain seq x y z
N PRO A 1 -15.81 -9.44 29.84
CA PRO A 1 -16.32 -8.74 28.64
C PRO A 1 -15.96 -9.51 27.36
N SER A 2 -16.86 -9.46 26.36
CA SER A 2 -16.58 -10.03 25.04
C SER A 2 -15.39 -9.32 24.37
N ARG A 3 -14.78 -9.94 23.34
CA ARG A 3 -13.70 -9.32 22.56
C ARG A 3 -14.12 -7.93 22.04
N MET A 4 -15.36 -7.80 21.53
CA MET A 4 -15.89 -6.54 21.02
C MET A 4 -16.09 -5.48 22.10
N ALA A 5 -16.54 -5.88 23.30
CA ALA A 5 -16.67 -4.95 24.43
C ALA A 5 -15.31 -4.36 24.84
N ARG A 6 -14.26 -5.20 24.89
CA ARG A 6 -12.90 -4.74 25.17
C ARG A 6 -12.36 -3.80 24.07
N ALA A 7 -12.60 -4.13 22.80
CA ALA A 7 -12.21 -3.26 21.69
C ALA A 7 -12.90 -1.88 21.80
N LYS A 8 -14.19 -1.86 22.11
CA LYS A 8 -14.94 -0.61 22.31
C LYS A 8 -14.39 0.22 23.48
N GLU A 9 -14.04 -0.41 24.59
CA GLU A 9 -13.41 0.24 25.75
C GLU A 9 -12.04 0.82 25.40
N GLN A 10 -11.31 0.18 24.49
CA GLN A 10 -10.02 0.66 23.98
C GLN A 10 -10.14 1.75 22.89
N GLY A 11 -11.38 2.18 22.55
CA GLY A 11 -11.63 3.27 21.62
C GLY A 11 -11.76 2.87 20.16
N PHE A 12 -11.87 1.56 19.86
CA PHE A 12 -12.15 1.09 18.51
C PHE A 12 -13.60 1.33 18.12
N ASP A 13 -13.83 1.65 16.85
CA ASP A 13 -15.16 1.79 16.25
C ASP A 13 -15.69 0.41 15.84
N VAL A 14 -16.33 -0.26 16.80
CA VAL A 14 -16.86 -1.61 16.59
C VAL A 14 -18.20 -1.65 15.84
N ASP A 15 -18.79 -0.48 15.61
CA ASP A 15 -20.08 -0.35 14.93
C ASP A 15 -19.90 -0.11 13.40
N ASN A 16 -18.68 0.26 12.98
CA ASN A 16 -18.33 0.56 11.59
C ASN A 16 -17.07 -0.23 11.15
N PRO A 17 -17.23 -1.46 10.69
CA PRO A 17 -16.10 -2.25 10.21
C PRO A 17 -15.44 -1.65 8.97
N VAL A 18 -14.18 -1.95 8.81
CA VAL A 18 -13.38 -1.69 7.61
C VAL A 18 -12.81 -2.99 7.08
N TYR A 19 -12.39 -3.00 5.83
CA TYR A 19 -11.97 -4.20 5.13
C TYR A 19 -10.56 -4.05 4.56
N HIS A 20 -9.79 -5.12 4.63
CA HIS A 20 -8.49 -5.24 4.01
C HIS A 20 -8.44 -6.47 3.12
N GLY A 21 -8.10 -6.26 1.85
CA GLY A 21 -7.85 -7.33 0.90
C GLY A 21 -6.38 -7.72 0.93
N SER A 22 -6.10 -8.97 1.25
CA SER A 22 -4.73 -9.49 1.30
C SER A 22 -4.76 -11.02 1.23
N HIS A 23 -3.58 -11.60 1.16
CA HIS A 23 -3.36 -13.00 1.52
C HIS A 23 -3.29 -13.13 3.05
N ASP A 24 -3.11 -14.35 3.53
CA ASP A 24 -3.10 -14.60 4.97
C ASP A 24 -1.92 -13.89 5.63
N PHE A 25 -2.19 -12.93 6.52
CA PHE A 25 -1.19 -12.25 7.33
C PHE A 25 -1.10 -12.81 8.76
N GLY A 26 -1.71 -13.99 9.02
CA GLY A 26 -1.69 -14.64 10.32
C GLY A 26 -2.44 -13.85 11.41
N GLU A 27 -1.91 -13.88 12.63
CA GLU A 27 -2.52 -13.19 13.78
C GLU A 27 -2.03 -11.75 13.98
N ASN A 28 -0.92 -11.38 13.33
CA ASN A 28 -0.29 -10.07 13.46
C ASN A 28 -0.12 -9.39 12.10
N ILE A 29 -0.40 -8.10 12.07
CA ILE A 29 -0.12 -7.26 10.90
C ILE A 29 1.39 -6.98 10.88
N ASP A 30 2.07 -7.40 9.83
CA ASP A 30 3.48 -7.12 9.60
C ASP A 30 3.65 -5.89 8.69
N LEU A 31 3.98 -4.76 9.29
CA LEU A 31 4.27 -3.53 8.55
C LEU A 31 5.57 -3.60 7.75
N GLY A 32 6.41 -4.61 7.95
CA GLY A 32 7.56 -4.89 7.09
C GLY A 32 7.19 -5.31 5.67
N GLN A 33 5.91 -5.69 5.46
CA GLN A 33 5.35 -5.98 4.12
C GLN A 33 4.77 -4.73 3.42
N TYR A 34 4.99 -3.54 3.96
CA TYR A 34 4.57 -2.29 3.33
C TYR A 34 5.16 -2.17 1.92
N GLY A 35 4.32 -1.77 0.96
CA GLY A 35 4.72 -1.68 -0.45
C GLY A 35 4.79 -3.02 -1.19
N SER A 36 4.52 -4.15 -0.53
CA SER A 36 4.53 -5.47 -1.19
C SER A 36 3.26 -5.80 -1.99
N GLY A 37 2.22 -4.97 -1.88
CA GLY A 37 0.94 -5.11 -2.59
C GLY A 37 0.79 -4.13 -3.76
N GLU A 38 -0.30 -4.25 -4.52
CA GLU A 38 -0.61 -3.36 -5.65
C GLU A 38 -1.04 -1.94 -5.24
N GLY A 39 -1.28 -1.69 -3.96
CA GLY A 39 -1.60 -0.37 -3.43
C GLY A 39 -0.37 0.52 -3.40
N GLY A 40 -0.32 1.53 -4.28
CA GLY A 40 0.80 2.46 -4.35
C GLY A 40 1.09 3.17 -3.02
N GLU A 41 2.35 3.50 -2.79
CA GLU A 41 2.83 4.24 -1.63
C GLU A 41 2.32 5.70 -1.57
N GLY A 42 1.46 6.09 -2.53
CA GLY A 42 0.98 7.46 -2.72
C GLY A 42 0.09 8.03 -1.61
N TYR A 43 -0.28 7.23 -0.60
CA TYR A 43 -1.17 7.67 0.48
C TYR A 43 -0.52 7.58 1.88
N GLY A 44 0.80 7.56 1.94
CA GLY A 44 1.57 7.53 3.18
C GLY A 44 1.79 6.13 3.75
N TYR A 45 2.71 6.04 4.72
CA TYR A 45 3.12 4.79 5.33
C TYR A 45 2.09 4.25 6.33
N GLY A 46 1.64 3.01 6.13
CA GLY A 46 0.73 2.37 7.06
C GLY A 46 -0.01 1.16 6.49
N PHE A 47 -0.87 0.59 7.31
CA PHE A 47 -1.75 -0.52 6.94
C PHE A 47 -3.03 0.03 6.30
N HIS A 48 -3.27 -0.29 5.03
CA HIS A 48 -4.37 0.26 4.25
C HIS A 48 -5.65 -0.55 4.43
N VAL A 49 -6.75 0.15 4.63
CA VAL A 49 -8.10 -0.44 4.77
C VAL A 49 -9.14 0.36 4.00
N SER A 50 -10.21 -0.28 3.57
CA SER A 50 -11.33 0.36 2.89
C SER A 50 -12.63 0.21 3.69
N LYS A 51 -13.50 1.21 3.58
CA LYS A 51 -14.89 1.08 4.05
C LYS A 51 -15.74 0.21 3.15
N SER A 52 -15.33 0.05 1.89
CA SER A 52 -16.00 -0.78 0.91
C SER A 52 -15.36 -2.16 0.88
N LYS A 53 -16.17 -3.19 1.18
CA LYS A 53 -15.72 -4.57 1.03
C LYS A 53 -15.33 -4.88 -0.42
N ASN A 54 -16.10 -4.39 -1.39
CA ASN A 54 -15.80 -4.60 -2.82
C ASN A 54 -14.43 -4.00 -3.21
N THR A 55 -14.08 -2.83 -2.67
CA THR A 55 -12.75 -2.23 -2.90
C THR A 55 -11.67 -3.14 -2.32
N ALA A 56 -11.84 -3.62 -1.09
CA ALA A 56 -10.88 -4.54 -0.48
C ALA A 56 -10.80 -5.89 -1.25
N ASP A 57 -11.93 -6.39 -1.75
CA ASP A 57 -11.97 -7.60 -2.57
C ASP A 57 -11.16 -7.42 -3.89
N ASN A 58 -11.21 -6.23 -4.51
CA ASN A 58 -10.43 -5.92 -5.70
C ASN A 58 -8.91 -5.93 -5.41
N TYR A 59 -8.49 -5.35 -4.28
CA TYR A 59 -7.09 -5.38 -3.84
C TYR A 59 -6.64 -6.75 -3.31
N SER A 60 -7.55 -7.68 -3.08
CA SER A 60 -7.23 -9.05 -2.67
C SER A 60 -6.99 -9.98 -3.85
N GLU A 61 -6.85 -9.48 -5.09
CA GLU A 61 -6.62 -10.32 -6.26
C GLU A 61 -5.51 -11.33 -6.01
N SER A 62 -5.68 -12.54 -6.57
CA SER A 62 -4.84 -13.71 -6.26
C SER A 62 -3.36 -13.33 -6.36
N LEU A 63 -2.71 -13.21 -5.20
CA LEU A 63 -1.27 -12.97 -5.16
C LEU A 63 -0.58 -14.26 -5.56
N LYS A 64 0.27 -14.13 -6.55
CA LYS A 64 1.18 -15.19 -6.93
C LYS A 64 2.31 -15.24 -5.91
N SER A 65 2.63 -16.40 -5.40
CA SER A 65 3.80 -16.59 -4.56
C SER A 65 4.74 -17.53 -5.25
N PHE A 66 6.02 -17.18 -5.22
CA PHE A 66 7.08 -17.99 -5.76
C PHE A 66 8.01 -18.44 -4.64
N THR A 67 8.57 -19.63 -4.79
CA THR A 67 9.78 -20.05 -4.07
C THR A 67 10.85 -20.39 -5.08
N VAL A 68 12.10 -20.03 -4.76
CA VAL A 68 13.27 -20.37 -5.55
C VAL A 68 14.25 -21.12 -4.65
N ASP A 69 14.53 -22.36 -4.99
CA ASP A 69 15.36 -23.28 -4.19
C ASP A 69 14.86 -23.42 -2.73
N GLY A 70 13.54 -23.26 -2.50
CA GLY A 70 12.90 -23.32 -1.20
C GLY A 70 12.72 -21.98 -0.48
N ASP A 71 13.37 -20.92 -0.93
CA ASP A 71 13.23 -19.58 -0.36
C ASP A 71 12.05 -18.82 -0.98
N LYS A 72 11.23 -18.20 -0.14
CA LYS A 72 10.10 -17.40 -0.60
C LYS A 72 10.58 -16.12 -1.28
N VAL A 73 9.94 -15.78 -2.40
CA VAL A 73 10.15 -14.55 -3.16
C VAL A 73 8.89 -13.69 -3.04
N TYR A 74 9.05 -12.50 -2.47
CA TYR A 74 7.98 -11.54 -2.25
C TYR A 74 7.88 -10.53 -3.39
N ALA A 75 6.76 -9.83 -3.50
CA ALA A 75 6.48 -8.90 -4.60
C ALA A 75 7.48 -7.72 -4.71
N ASN A 76 8.12 -7.34 -3.61
CA ASN A 76 9.17 -6.31 -3.58
C ASN A 76 10.58 -6.85 -3.95
N ASP A 77 10.72 -8.16 -4.18
CA ASP A 77 11.97 -8.77 -4.65
C ASP A 77 12.13 -8.53 -6.17
N ASN A 78 13.32 -8.13 -6.59
CA ASN A 78 13.63 -7.90 -8.00
C ASN A 78 13.43 -9.13 -8.91
N ARG A 79 13.46 -10.34 -8.33
CA ARG A 79 13.19 -11.61 -9.01
C ARG A 79 11.71 -11.81 -9.32
N PHE A 80 10.82 -11.18 -8.58
CA PHE A 80 9.38 -11.45 -8.65
C PHE A 80 8.80 -11.25 -10.05
N ASN A 81 9.09 -10.13 -10.68
CA ASN A 81 8.62 -9.81 -12.03
C ASN A 81 9.16 -10.78 -13.10
N ILE A 82 10.38 -11.26 -12.92
CA ILE A 82 10.97 -12.26 -13.83
C ILE A 82 10.34 -13.63 -13.63
N LEU A 83 10.09 -14.03 -12.39
CA LEU A 83 9.39 -15.27 -12.06
C LEU A 83 7.95 -15.25 -12.58
N GLN A 84 7.29 -14.11 -12.52
CA GLN A 84 5.97 -13.91 -13.09
C GLN A 84 5.99 -14.04 -14.61
N MET A 85 6.96 -13.41 -15.28
CA MET A 85 7.17 -13.52 -16.73
C MET A 85 7.45 -14.98 -17.15
N LEU A 86 8.30 -15.70 -16.40
CA LEU A 86 8.59 -17.12 -16.62
C LEU A 86 7.34 -17.99 -16.48
N ASN A 87 6.55 -17.74 -15.45
CA ASN A 87 5.31 -18.49 -15.20
C ASN A 87 4.25 -18.26 -16.29
N ASP A 88 4.13 -17.02 -16.75
CA ASP A 88 3.07 -16.63 -17.68
C ASP A 88 3.41 -16.98 -19.15
N ASN A 89 4.70 -16.93 -19.53
CA ASN A 89 5.14 -17.06 -20.93
C ASN A 89 6.07 -18.27 -21.16
N GLY A 90 6.64 -18.86 -20.13
CA GLY A 90 7.72 -19.82 -20.25
C GLY A 90 9.07 -19.18 -20.59
N LEU A 91 10.13 -19.98 -20.61
CA LEU A 91 11.50 -19.49 -20.72
C LEU A 91 11.81 -18.88 -22.10
N ASP A 92 11.42 -19.55 -23.17
CA ASP A 92 11.79 -19.16 -24.53
C ASP A 92 11.09 -17.86 -24.96
N ASP A 93 9.81 -17.71 -24.65
CA ASP A 93 9.07 -16.49 -24.93
C ASP A 93 9.53 -15.34 -24.04
N SER A 94 9.85 -15.59 -22.77
CA SER A 94 10.44 -14.59 -21.88
C SER A 94 11.78 -14.07 -22.38
N ARG A 95 12.65 -14.96 -22.88
CA ARG A 95 13.92 -14.58 -23.54
C ARG A 95 13.70 -13.72 -24.76
N LYS A 96 12.74 -14.09 -25.60
CA LYS A 96 12.41 -13.36 -26.82
C LYS A 96 11.92 -11.94 -26.47
N ILE A 97 11.00 -11.82 -25.54
CA ILE A 97 10.47 -10.51 -25.08
C ILE A 97 11.63 -9.62 -24.60
N LEU A 98 12.50 -10.12 -23.73
CA LEU A 98 13.62 -9.32 -23.19
C LEU A 98 14.63 -8.93 -24.26
N LYS A 99 14.92 -9.82 -25.23
CA LYS A 99 15.83 -9.51 -26.37
C LYS A 99 15.24 -8.44 -27.27
N GLU A 100 13.95 -8.49 -27.58
CA GLU A 100 13.27 -7.46 -28.36
C GLU A 100 13.33 -6.08 -27.66
N VAL A 101 13.17 -6.03 -26.33
CA VAL A 101 13.32 -4.80 -25.55
C VAL A 101 14.75 -4.28 -25.58
N ILE A 102 15.76 -5.17 -25.49
CA ILE A 102 17.19 -4.81 -25.58
C ILE A 102 17.52 -4.23 -26.97
N ASP A 103 17.02 -4.86 -28.02
CA ASP A 103 17.27 -4.42 -29.39
C ASP A 103 16.64 -3.05 -29.68
N GLN A 104 15.48 -2.77 -29.12
CA GLN A 104 14.82 -1.46 -29.22
C GLN A 104 15.47 -0.38 -28.36
N ASN A 105 16.14 -0.76 -27.27
CA ASN A 105 16.70 0.16 -26.27
C ASN A 105 18.10 -0.30 -25.83
N PRO A 106 19.10 -0.31 -26.73
CA PRO A 106 20.40 -0.92 -26.46
C PRO A 106 21.22 -0.25 -25.35
N ASP A 107 20.93 1.02 -25.06
CA ASP A 107 21.65 1.81 -24.07
C ASP A 107 21.08 1.64 -22.64
N LEU A 108 19.91 1.01 -22.50
CA LEU A 108 19.33 0.77 -21.18
C LEU A 108 19.96 -0.47 -20.52
N PRO A 109 20.52 -0.35 -19.31
CA PRO A 109 21.11 -1.49 -18.59
C PRO A 109 20.06 -2.48 -18.10
N PHE A 110 18.91 -1.97 -17.67
CA PHE A 110 17.86 -2.71 -16.98
C PHE A 110 17.30 -3.95 -17.72
N PRO A 111 17.04 -3.94 -19.06
CA PRO A 111 16.60 -5.15 -19.76
C PRO A 111 17.69 -6.23 -19.83
N LYS A 112 18.96 -5.84 -19.91
CA LYS A 112 20.10 -6.77 -19.92
C LYS A 112 20.26 -7.48 -18.57
N GLU A 113 20.14 -6.73 -17.48
CA GLU A 113 20.17 -7.27 -16.11
C GLU A 113 19.03 -8.27 -15.90
N ARG A 114 17.82 -7.96 -16.39
CA ARG A 114 16.68 -8.87 -16.36
C ARG A 114 16.90 -10.16 -17.14
N LEU A 115 17.56 -10.09 -18.30
CA LEU A 115 17.88 -11.28 -19.09
C LEU A 115 18.90 -12.17 -18.34
N ILE A 116 19.92 -11.59 -17.71
CA ILE A 116 20.87 -12.32 -16.88
C ILE A 116 20.13 -13.01 -15.71
N LEU A 117 19.26 -12.30 -15.04
CA LEU A 117 18.47 -12.83 -13.94
C LEU A 117 17.52 -13.95 -14.40
N LEU A 118 16.90 -13.82 -15.59
CA LEU A 118 16.07 -14.85 -16.20
C LEU A 118 16.86 -16.15 -16.41
N GLU A 119 18.09 -16.05 -16.96
CA GLU A 119 18.94 -17.22 -17.20
C GLU A 119 19.41 -17.88 -15.89
N ASP A 120 19.70 -17.11 -14.85
CA ASP A 120 20.01 -17.65 -13.53
C ASP A 120 18.80 -18.40 -12.95
N LEU A 121 17.63 -17.79 -12.98
CA LEU A 121 16.40 -18.39 -12.46
C LEU A 121 15.96 -19.65 -13.23
N ALA A 122 16.24 -19.70 -14.55
CA ALA A 122 15.91 -20.87 -15.39
C ALA A 122 16.58 -22.17 -14.92
N ASN A 123 17.67 -22.07 -14.16
CA ASN A 123 18.42 -23.22 -13.62
C ASN A 123 18.04 -23.54 -12.15
N LYS A 124 17.07 -22.82 -11.57
CA LYS A 124 16.64 -23.00 -10.18
C LYS A 124 15.38 -23.84 -10.06
N SER A 125 15.21 -24.41 -8.88
CA SER A 125 13.93 -25.06 -8.53
C SER A 125 12.91 -23.99 -8.19
N ILE A 126 11.99 -23.72 -9.12
CA ILE A 126 10.93 -22.73 -8.94
C ILE A 126 9.63 -23.46 -8.66
N THR A 127 8.95 -23.06 -7.59
CA THR A 127 7.56 -23.45 -7.34
C THR A 127 6.66 -22.22 -7.38
N TYR A 128 5.50 -22.41 -7.96
CA TYR A 128 4.45 -21.41 -8.04
C TYR A 128 3.26 -21.85 -7.21
N GLN A 129 2.71 -20.93 -6.45
CA GLN A 129 1.49 -21.17 -5.71
C GLN A 129 0.56 -19.95 -5.84
N GLU A 130 -0.66 -20.18 -6.25
CA GLU A 130 -1.72 -19.19 -6.17
C GLU A 130 -2.23 -19.13 -4.72
N ILE A 131 -2.13 -17.97 -4.10
CA ILE A 131 -2.63 -17.75 -2.74
C ILE A 131 -4.09 -17.29 -2.85
N PRO A 132 -5.04 -17.99 -2.22
CA PRO A 132 -6.44 -17.61 -2.29
C PRO A 132 -6.68 -16.18 -1.81
N LYS A 133 -7.54 -15.47 -2.51
CA LYS A 133 -8.08 -14.17 -2.09
C LYS A 133 -8.67 -14.26 -0.69
N LYS A 134 -8.33 -13.30 0.16
CA LYS A 134 -8.88 -13.20 1.49
C LYS A 134 -9.18 -11.73 1.84
N THR A 135 -10.39 -11.48 2.26
CA THR A 135 -10.80 -10.16 2.75
C THR A 135 -11.06 -10.26 4.23
N TYR A 136 -10.38 -9.41 4.99
CA TYR A 136 -10.47 -9.32 6.44
C TYR A 136 -11.42 -8.21 6.83
N GLU A 137 -12.30 -8.49 7.78
CA GLU A 137 -13.09 -7.47 8.49
C GLU A 137 -12.33 -7.04 9.73
N LEU A 138 -12.11 -5.76 9.87
CA LEU A 138 -11.28 -5.16 10.89
C LEU A 138 -12.00 -4.00 11.58
N TYR A 139 -11.56 -3.67 12.78
CA TYR A 139 -12.04 -2.52 13.53
C TYR A 139 -10.87 -1.61 13.85
N ILE A 140 -11.01 -0.33 13.51
CA ILE A 140 -9.97 0.68 13.67
C ILE A 140 -10.40 1.72 14.73
N PRO A 141 -9.50 2.55 15.24
CA PRO A 141 -9.87 3.66 16.13
C PRO A 141 -10.92 4.57 15.51
N LYS A 142 -11.64 5.32 16.36
CA LYS A 142 -12.67 6.25 15.88
C LYS A 142 -12.12 7.29 14.91
N ASN A 143 -12.96 7.67 13.97
CA ASN A 143 -12.64 8.51 12.81
C ASN A 143 -12.11 9.93 13.15
N ASP A 144 -12.36 10.42 14.35
CA ASP A 144 -11.86 11.71 14.83
C ASP A 144 -10.35 11.73 15.12
N ARG A 145 -9.70 10.55 15.14
CA ARG A 145 -8.26 10.37 15.34
C ARG A 145 -7.47 10.28 14.03
N PHE A 146 -8.12 10.47 12.88
CA PHE A 146 -7.50 10.36 11.56
C PHE A 146 -7.39 11.73 10.90
N ILE A 147 -6.20 12.04 10.35
CA ILE A 147 -6.05 13.20 9.48
C ILE A 147 -6.71 12.91 8.12
N ASP A 148 -7.55 13.83 7.66
CA ASP A 148 -8.27 13.72 6.39
C ASP A 148 -7.49 14.47 5.31
N PHE A 149 -6.89 13.74 4.38
CA PHE A 149 -6.03 14.29 3.33
C PHE A 149 -6.75 15.34 2.46
N SER A 150 -8.05 15.14 2.21
CA SER A 150 -8.84 16.03 1.38
C SER A 150 -9.28 17.32 2.06
N LYS A 151 -9.10 17.44 3.37
CA LYS A 151 -9.61 18.59 4.15
C LYS A 151 -8.52 19.53 4.59
N PRO A 152 -8.75 20.84 4.52
CA PRO A 152 -7.87 21.82 5.14
C PRO A 152 -7.88 21.69 6.68
N LEU A 153 -6.80 22.17 7.33
CA LEU A 153 -6.61 22.07 8.78
C LEU A 153 -7.81 22.60 9.55
N ILE A 154 -8.37 23.72 9.15
CA ILE A 154 -9.55 24.32 9.78
C ILE A 154 -10.80 23.41 9.77
N LYS A 155 -10.87 22.45 8.84
CA LYS A 155 -11.98 21.49 8.70
C LYS A 155 -11.65 20.08 9.20
N GLN A 156 -10.46 19.87 9.76
CA GLN A 156 -10.11 18.62 10.44
C GLN A 156 -10.97 18.41 11.70
N SER A 157 -10.94 17.22 12.27
CA SER A 157 -11.58 16.97 13.57
C SER A 157 -11.00 17.89 14.63
N LYS A 158 -11.78 18.19 15.68
CA LYS A 158 -11.30 19.01 16.81
C LYS A 158 -10.03 18.44 17.43
N PHE A 159 -9.92 17.10 17.48
CA PHE A 159 -8.74 16.44 18.01
C PHE A 159 -7.52 16.68 17.10
N VAL A 160 -7.63 16.35 15.82
CA VAL A 160 -6.52 16.48 14.85
C VAL A 160 -6.08 17.93 14.77
N ARG A 161 -7.02 18.88 14.67
CA ARG A 161 -6.71 20.30 14.66
C ARG A 161 -5.97 20.73 15.93
N GLY A 162 -6.50 20.37 17.10
CA GLY A 162 -5.88 20.75 18.37
C GLY A 162 -4.46 20.20 18.55
N VAL A 163 -4.18 19.02 18.02
CA VAL A 163 -2.84 18.42 17.99
C VAL A 163 -1.91 19.20 17.07
N LEU A 164 -2.35 19.46 15.84
CA LEU A 164 -1.51 20.11 14.82
C LEU A 164 -1.29 21.61 15.11
N ASP A 165 -2.29 22.33 15.65
CA ASP A 165 -2.15 23.71 16.11
C ASP A 165 -1.07 23.86 17.21
N ASN A 166 -0.86 22.80 18.00
CA ASN A 166 0.11 22.74 19.08
C ASN A 166 1.33 21.85 18.77
N HIS A 167 1.58 21.57 17.48
CA HIS A 167 2.75 20.77 17.12
C HIS A 167 4.04 21.43 17.63
N PRO A 168 4.97 20.68 18.29
CA PRO A 168 6.11 21.27 18.99
C PRO A 168 7.07 22.01 18.03
N ASP A 169 7.28 21.46 16.85
CA ASP A 169 8.36 21.88 15.96
C ASP A 169 7.87 22.58 14.68
N MET A 170 6.59 22.44 14.34
CA MET A 170 6.04 22.94 13.06
C MET A 170 4.76 23.76 13.27
N LYS A 171 4.53 24.70 12.36
CA LYS A 171 3.31 25.49 12.28
C LYS A 171 2.66 25.27 10.91
N PHE A 172 1.36 24.99 10.91
CA PHE A 172 0.59 24.74 9.71
C PHE A 172 -0.44 25.85 9.51
N ASP A 173 -0.63 26.25 8.25
CA ASP A 173 -1.69 27.19 7.88
C ASP A 173 -3.07 26.53 7.94
N ASP A 174 -4.09 27.27 8.35
CA ASP A 174 -5.47 26.80 8.46
C ASP A 174 -6.03 26.21 7.13
N ASN A 175 -5.50 26.67 5.99
CA ASN A 175 -5.94 26.23 4.66
C ASN A 175 -5.12 25.05 4.09
N MET A 176 -4.03 24.66 4.75
CA MET A 176 -3.25 23.50 4.31
C MET A 176 -4.08 22.23 4.39
N SER A 177 -4.07 21.43 3.31
CA SER A 177 -4.73 20.13 3.31
C SER A 177 -4.01 19.16 4.26
N GLY A 178 -4.74 18.15 4.75
CA GLY A 178 -4.12 17.08 5.54
C GLY A 178 -2.99 16.38 4.79
N GLU A 179 -3.12 16.24 3.47
CA GLU A 179 -2.09 15.71 2.58
C GLU A 179 -0.83 16.59 2.59
N SER A 180 -0.98 17.89 2.38
CA SER A 180 0.16 18.84 2.40
C SER A 180 0.85 18.82 3.75
N ILE A 181 0.10 18.78 4.86
CA ILE A 181 0.64 18.69 6.22
C ILE A 181 1.47 17.40 6.38
N TYR A 182 0.97 16.28 5.91
CA TYR A 182 1.67 14.99 5.99
C TYR A 182 2.99 15.01 5.24
N TYR A 183 3.00 15.49 4.00
CA TYR A 183 4.21 15.54 3.18
C TYR A 183 5.21 16.60 3.65
N ASP A 184 4.75 17.71 4.22
CA ASP A 184 5.65 18.67 4.88
C ASP A 184 6.34 18.05 6.10
N LEU A 185 5.59 17.28 6.91
CA LEU A 185 6.18 16.49 8.00
C LEU A 185 7.17 15.45 7.47
N ALA A 186 6.81 14.73 6.41
CA ALA A 186 7.69 13.73 5.81
C ALA A 186 9.00 14.35 5.31
N LYS A 187 8.92 15.50 4.66
CA LYS A 187 10.08 16.24 4.16
C LYS A 187 10.98 16.74 5.29
N GLU A 188 10.39 17.30 6.35
CA GLU A 188 11.15 17.85 7.47
C GLU A 188 11.84 16.75 8.30
N LEU A 189 11.13 15.63 8.54
CA LEU A 189 11.61 14.58 9.43
C LEU A 189 12.49 13.53 8.74
N GLY A 190 12.32 13.30 7.44
CA GLY A 190 12.96 12.19 6.73
C GLY A 190 13.87 12.59 5.58
N GLY A 191 13.98 13.88 5.25
CA GLY A 191 14.72 14.31 4.08
C GLY A 191 14.10 13.87 2.76
N GLU A 192 14.92 13.80 1.70
CA GLU A 192 14.45 13.51 0.33
C GLU A 192 13.98 12.05 0.11
N PHE A 193 14.38 11.11 1.00
CA PHE A 193 14.10 9.68 0.84
C PHE A 193 13.71 9.05 2.19
N GLY A 194 12.44 8.69 2.37
CA GLY A 194 11.98 7.86 3.50
C GLY A 194 11.28 8.61 4.64
N GLY A 195 10.78 9.82 4.38
CA GLY A 195 10.06 10.62 5.36
C GLY A 195 8.68 10.09 5.77
N ASP A 196 8.04 9.27 4.96
CA ASP A 196 6.67 8.79 5.22
C ASP A 196 6.56 7.99 6.52
N LEU A 197 7.51 7.10 6.77
CA LEU A 197 7.59 6.38 8.05
C LEU A 197 7.79 7.34 9.23
N ALA A 198 8.67 8.33 9.08
CA ALA A 198 8.94 9.31 10.13
C ALA A 198 7.70 10.20 10.40
N ALA A 199 7.02 10.66 9.36
CA ALA A 199 5.77 11.42 9.48
C ALA A 199 4.66 10.60 10.16
N SER A 200 4.46 9.34 9.73
CA SER A 200 3.47 8.45 10.33
C SER A 200 3.77 8.18 11.81
N ASN A 201 5.02 7.96 12.17
CA ASN A 201 5.44 7.76 13.56
C ASN A 201 5.24 9.03 14.40
N SER A 202 5.58 10.21 13.85
CA SER A 202 5.37 11.49 14.51
C SER A 202 3.87 11.72 14.81
N LEU A 203 3.02 11.60 13.79
CA LEU A 203 1.57 11.73 13.95
C LEU A 203 1.00 10.73 14.96
N ASN A 204 1.45 9.48 14.90
CA ASN A 204 1.02 8.45 15.84
C ASN A 204 1.42 8.75 17.29
N SER A 205 2.62 9.28 17.52
CA SER A 205 3.09 9.69 18.85
C SER A 205 2.23 10.80 19.45
N LEU A 206 1.70 11.67 18.60
CA LEU A 206 0.78 12.75 18.98
C LEU A 206 -0.69 12.27 19.10
N GLY A 207 -0.96 10.99 18.85
CA GLY A 207 -2.27 10.38 18.99
C GLY A 207 -3.14 10.42 17.74
N ILE A 208 -2.63 10.91 16.60
CA ILE A 208 -3.27 10.78 15.27
C ILE A 208 -2.96 9.38 14.76
N LYS A 209 -3.99 8.54 14.62
CA LYS A 209 -3.86 7.09 14.46
C LYS A 209 -3.85 6.60 13.00
N GLY A 210 -3.97 7.52 12.06
CA GLY A 210 -3.91 7.18 10.64
C GLY A 210 -4.36 8.31 9.74
N ILE A 211 -4.38 7.99 8.47
CA ILE A 211 -4.73 8.86 7.36
C ILE A 211 -6.07 8.42 6.78
N LYS A 212 -6.86 9.38 6.34
CA LYS A 212 -8.09 9.16 5.61
C LYS A 212 -8.00 9.86 4.27
N TYR A 213 -8.19 9.10 3.20
CA TYR A 213 -8.09 9.58 1.82
C TYR A 213 -9.22 9.02 0.96
N ILE A 214 -9.38 9.58 -0.22
CA ILE A 214 -10.27 9.07 -1.27
C ILE A 214 -9.37 8.31 -2.25
N ASP A 215 -9.63 7.01 -2.42
CA ASP A 215 -8.95 6.20 -3.41
C ASP A 215 -9.47 6.56 -4.81
N ASP A 216 -8.64 7.12 -5.65
CA ASP A 216 -8.99 7.56 -7.01
C ASP A 216 -9.39 6.37 -7.91
N LEU A 217 -8.85 5.19 -7.68
CA LEU A 217 -9.26 3.96 -8.37
C LEU A 217 -10.67 3.54 -7.96
N ALA A 218 -10.98 3.61 -6.67
CA ALA A 218 -12.32 3.33 -6.14
C ALA A 218 -13.34 4.42 -6.50
N ALA A 219 -12.89 5.66 -6.68
CA ALA A 219 -13.72 6.78 -7.12
C ALA A 219 -14.05 6.76 -8.63
N GLY A 220 -13.47 5.83 -9.40
CA GLY A 220 -13.74 5.68 -10.83
C GLY A 220 -13.10 6.75 -11.71
N TYR A 221 -12.10 7.48 -11.20
CA TYR A 221 -11.41 8.53 -11.95
C TYR A 221 -10.67 7.99 -13.19
N TYR A 222 -10.22 6.74 -13.16
CA TYR A 222 -9.58 6.08 -14.30
C TYR A 222 -10.49 5.15 -15.10
N GLY A 223 -11.79 5.02 -14.74
CA GLY A 223 -12.71 4.04 -15.33
C GLY A 223 -13.85 4.59 -16.19
N ASN A 224 -14.10 5.89 -16.24
CA ASN A 224 -15.24 6.46 -16.94
C ASN A 224 -14.89 7.15 -18.27
N THR A 225 -14.24 6.43 -19.19
CA THR A 225 -14.25 6.77 -20.61
C THR A 225 -15.19 5.86 -21.42
N THR A 226 -16.23 5.30 -20.83
CA THR A 226 -17.23 4.60 -21.65
C THR A 226 -18.65 4.74 -21.12
N LYS A 227 -19.44 5.39 -22.00
CA LYS A 227 -20.89 5.29 -22.15
C LYS A 227 -21.79 6.22 -21.36
N LYS A 228 -21.82 7.49 -21.81
CA LYS A 228 -23.13 8.01 -22.17
C LYS A 228 -23.56 7.26 -23.44
N GLN A 229 -24.45 6.32 -23.30
CA GLN A 229 -25.35 5.92 -24.40
C GLN A 229 -26.78 6.17 -23.93
N LYS A 230 -27.39 7.08 -24.67
CA LYS A 230 -28.80 7.41 -24.96
C LYS A 230 -29.86 6.68 -24.14
#